data_88ea3d337b6d4ccd6cb7e0b3809c123d
#
_entry.id   88ea3d337b6d4ccd6cb7e0b3809c123d
#
_cell.length_a   1.000
_cell.length_b   1.000
_cell.length_c   1.000
_cell.angle_alpha   90.00
_cell.angle_beta   90.00
_cell.angle_gamma   90.00
#
_symmetry.space_group_name_H-M   'P 1'
#
loop_
_entity.id
_entity.type
_entity.pdbx_description
1 polymer ?
#
loop_
_entity_poly.entity_id
_entity_poly.type
_entity_poly.pdbx_seq_one_letter_code
_entity_poly.pdbx_strand_id
1 'polypeptide(L)'
;MKRKIKIIVGKLELGAWLNETKTATKVFEVLPFTSTVNTWGDEIYFTIPVDTGPEDAKELVSLGDIGYWPPGKAMCLFFGKTPVSKGDEIRPASAVNIIGKVEGDLKLLRKVKDGEEITIRPV
;
A
#
# COMPACT_ATOMS: atom_id res chain seq x y z
N MET A 1 0.77 -12.89 -14.00
CA MET A 1 1.53 -11.78 -14.61
C MET A 1 1.44 -10.55 -13.71
N LYS A 2 2.57 -9.90 -13.46
CA LYS A 2 2.59 -8.70 -12.63
C LYS A 2 2.07 -7.50 -13.43
N ARG A 3 1.18 -6.73 -12.81
CA ARG A 3 0.62 -5.52 -13.41
C ARG A 3 1.33 -4.31 -12.84
N LYS A 4 2.07 -3.60 -13.68
CA LYS A 4 2.88 -2.47 -13.23
C LYS A 4 2.04 -1.22 -13.00
N ILE A 5 2.34 -0.51 -11.92
CA ILE A 5 1.68 0.73 -11.54
C ILE A 5 2.72 1.77 -11.14
N LYS A 6 2.28 3.02 -11.08
CA LYS A 6 3.07 4.14 -10.57
C LYS A 6 2.41 4.72 -9.33
N ILE A 7 3.26 5.04 -8.35
CA ILE A 7 2.87 5.72 -7.12
C ILE A 7 3.46 7.13 -7.19
N ILE A 8 2.61 8.15 -7.13
CA ILE A 8 3.03 9.54 -7.27
C ILE A 8 2.58 10.34 -6.06
N VAL A 9 3.54 10.97 -5.35
CA VAL A 9 3.27 11.86 -4.22
C VAL A 9 4.13 13.10 -4.41
N GLY A 10 3.53 14.23 -4.77
CA GLY A 10 4.27 15.44 -5.09
C GLY A 10 5.23 15.19 -6.25
N LYS A 11 6.52 15.41 -6.00
CA LYS A 11 7.58 15.16 -7.00
C LYS A 11 8.12 13.75 -6.93
N LEU A 12 7.72 12.98 -5.92
CA LEU A 12 8.15 11.59 -5.74
C LEU A 12 7.36 10.69 -6.68
N GLU A 13 8.07 9.82 -7.40
CA GLU A 13 7.46 8.85 -8.28
C GLU A 13 8.17 7.50 -8.10
N LEU A 14 7.40 6.48 -7.75
CA LEU A 14 7.92 5.12 -7.55
C LEU A 14 7.14 4.13 -8.40
N GLY A 15 7.86 3.15 -8.94
CA GLY A 15 7.23 2.01 -9.58
C GLY A 15 6.79 0.98 -8.55
N ALA A 16 5.79 0.20 -8.92
CA ALA A 16 5.30 -0.90 -8.11
C ALA A 16 4.59 -1.90 -9.04
N TRP A 17 4.20 -3.04 -8.48
CA TRP A 17 3.40 -3.99 -9.25
C TRP A 17 2.32 -4.59 -8.37
N LEU A 18 1.20 -4.94 -8.99
CA LEU A 18 0.10 -5.67 -8.35
C LEU A 18 0.13 -7.12 -8.78
N ASN A 19 -0.21 -8.02 -7.85
CA ASN A 19 -0.30 -9.44 -8.13
C ASN A 19 -1.64 -9.79 -8.80
N GLU A 20 -1.96 -11.09 -8.89
CA GLU A 20 -3.16 -11.57 -9.58
C GLU A 20 -4.27 -11.99 -8.63
N THR A 21 -4.22 -11.57 -7.36
CA THR A 21 -5.31 -11.84 -6.42
C THR A 21 -6.58 -11.11 -6.86
N LYS A 22 -7.72 -11.54 -6.33
CA LYS A 22 -9.01 -10.89 -6.63
C LYS A 22 -8.99 -9.44 -6.15
N THR A 23 -8.42 -9.20 -4.96
CA THR A 23 -8.31 -7.85 -4.39
C THR A 23 -7.46 -6.96 -5.29
N ALA A 24 -6.27 -7.43 -5.69
CA ALA A 24 -5.39 -6.67 -6.56
C ALA A 24 -6.05 -6.36 -7.91
N THR A 25 -6.81 -7.31 -8.45
CA THR A 25 -7.55 -7.11 -9.70
C THR A 25 -8.58 -5.99 -9.57
N LYS A 26 -9.32 -5.96 -8.46
CA LYS A 26 -10.29 -4.89 -8.20
C LYS A 26 -9.60 -3.53 -8.08
N VAL A 27 -8.43 -3.48 -7.43
CA VAL A 27 -7.65 -2.24 -7.32
C VAL A 27 -7.20 -1.78 -8.71
N PHE A 28 -6.67 -2.70 -9.52
CA PHE A 28 -6.20 -2.35 -10.86
C PHE A 28 -7.33 -1.81 -11.74
N GLU A 29 -8.52 -2.37 -11.62
CA GLU A 29 -9.68 -1.96 -12.42
C GLU A 29 -10.17 -0.54 -12.13
N VAL A 30 -9.89 0.00 -10.96
CA VAL A 30 -10.31 1.37 -10.59
C VAL A 30 -9.22 2.41 -10.80
N LEU A 31 -8.05 2.03 -11.30
CA LEU A 31 -6.97 2.98 -11.59
C LEU A 31 -7.33 3.85 -12.80
N PRO A 32 -6.91 5.11 -12.87
CA PRO A 32 -6.17 5.81 -11.82
C PRO A 32 -7.08 6.38 -10.74
N PHE A 33 -6.55 6.58 -9.55
CA PHE A 33 -7.26 7.31 -8.51
C PHE A 33 -6.28 8.16 -7.70
N THR A 34 -6.84 9.14 -6.99
CA THR A 34 -6.10 10.02 -6.10
C THR A 34 -6.74 9.96 -4.73
N SER A 35 -5.91 9.95 -3.69
CA SER A 35 -6.36 9.89 -2.31
C SER A 35 -5.46 10.75 -1.43
N THR A 36 -5.71 10.75 -0.14
CA THR A 36 -4.95 11.54 0.83
C THR A 36 -4.17 10.60 1.75
N VAL A 37 -2.89 10.90 1.92
CA VAL A 37 -1.96 10.10 2.71
C VAL A 37 -2.23 10.24 4.20
N ASN A 38 -2.20 9.09 4.89
CA ASN A 38 -2.05 9.00 6.33
C ASN A 38 -0.78 8.21 6.60
N THR A 39 -0.04 8.58 7.66
CA THR A 39 1.15 7.85 8.07
C THR A 39 0.94 7.22 9.43
N TRP A 40 1.56 6.06 9.65
CA TRP A 40 1.49 5.33 10.91
C TRP A 40 2.80 4.55 11.10
N GLY A 41 3.77 5.16 11.78
CA GLY A 41 5.13 4.64 11.78
C GLY A 41 5.68 4.65 10.37
N ASP A 42 6.30 3.56 9.93
CA ASP A 42 6.81 3.42 8.57
C ASP A 42 5.79 2.72 7.67
N GLU A 43 4.53 3.14 7.78
CA GLU A 43 3.45 2.74 6.89
C GLU A 43 2.74 3.98 6.36
N ILE A 44 2.42 3.97 5.08
CA ILE A 44 1.54 4.95 4.44
C ILE A 44 0.25 4.23 4.09
N TYR A 45 -0.90 4.79 4.46
CA TYR A 45 -2.17 4.22 4.06
C TYR A 45 -3.13 5.32 3.59
N PHE A 46 -4.03 4.93 2.70
CA PHE A 46 -4.98 5.88 2.11
C PHE A 46 -6.21 5.12 1.62
N THR A 47 -7.38 5.73 1.81
CA THR A 47 -8.65 5.14 1.39
C THR A 47 -8.72 5.08 -0.13
N ILE A 48 -9.21 3.97 -0.67
CA ILE A 48 -9.34 3.77 -2.11
C ILE A 48 -10.78 3.32 -2.44
N PRO A 49 -11.21 3.47 -3.71
CA PRO A 49 -12.59 3.11 -4.09
C PRO A 49 -12.75 1.61 -4.35
N VAL A 50 -12.32 0.79 -3.41
CA VAL A 50 -12.47 -0.66 -3.44
C VAL A 50 -13.00 -1.12 -2.08
N ASP A 51 -14.09 -1.86 -2.09
CA ASP A 51 -14.70 -2.40 -0.88
C ASP A 51 -14.79 -3.92 -1.03
N THR A 52 -13.90 -4.62 -0.35
CA THR A 52 -13.88 -6.09 -0.38
C THR A 52 -13.39 -6.63 0.97
N GLY A 53 -13.71 -7.88 1.23
CA GLY A 53 -13.33 -8.54 2.48
C GLY A 53 -11.94 -9.16 2.44
N PRO A 54 -11.59 -9.90 3.51
CA PRO A 54 -10.29 -10.57 3.59
C PRO A 54 -10.11 -11.60 2.47
N GLU A 55 -8.89 -11.65 1.96
CA GLU A 55 -8.46 -12.65 0.99
C GLU A 55 -7.07 -13.11 1.40
N ASP A 56 -6.97 -14.26 2.05
CA ASP A 56 -5.71 -14.81 2.56
C ASP A 56 -4.92 -13.74 3.35
N ALA A 57 -5.64 -13.02 4.22
CA ALA A 57 -5.10 -11.86 4.92
C ALA A 57 -3.97 -12.25 5.88
N LYS A 58 -2.94 -11.40 5.92
CA LYS A 58 -1.73 -11.62 6.70
C LYS A 58 -1.63 -10.66 7.86
N GLU A 59 -1.27 -11.18 9.04
CA GLU A 59 -1.01 -10.36 10.23
C GLU A 59 0.39 -9.77 10.23
N LEU A 60 1.31 -10.34 9.45
CA LEU A 60 2.67 -9.84 9.28
C LEU A 60 2.95 -9.67 7.80
N VAL A 61 3.69 -8.61 7.47
CA VAL A 61 4.06 -8.30 6.09
C VAL A 61 5.57 -8.17 5.96
N SER A 62 6.04 -8.09 4.73
CA SER A 62 7.45 -7.90 4.41
C SER A 62 7.71 -6.48 3.93
N LEU A 63 8.96 -6.06 4.03
CA LEU A 63 9.38 -4.74 3.58
C LEU A 63 9.04 -4.55 2.09
N GLY A 64 8.36 -3.45 1.78
CA GLY A 64 7.93 -3.13 0.43
C GLY A 64 6.58 -3.69 0.03
N ASP A 65 5.96 -4.54 0.86
CA ASP A 65 4.64 -5.07 0.56
C ASP A 65 3.60 -3.98 0.42
N ILE A 66 2.68 -4.19 -0.53
CA ILE A 66 1.48 -3.39 -0.67
C ILE A 66 0.32 -4.23 -0.17
N GLY A 67 -0.41 -3.72 0.81
CA GLY A 67 -1.56 -4.40 1.38
C GLY A 67 -2.87 -3.68 1.07
N TYR A 68 -3.97 -4.40 1.22
CA TYR A 68 -5.31 -3.82 1.27
C TYR A 68 -5.88 -4.13 2.64
N TRP A 69 -6.28 -3.10 3.38
CA TRP A 69 -6.81 -3.21 4.73
C TRP A 69 -8.34 -3.08 4.69
N PRO A 70 -9.09 -4.19 4.80
CA PRO A 70 -10.55 -4.16 4.62
C PRO A 70 -11.29 -3.21 5.56
N PRO A 71 -10.97 -3.14 6.87
CA PRO A 71 -11.73 -2.25 7.77
C PRO A 71 -11.74 -0.79 7.35
N GLY A 72 -10.65 -0.31 6.79
CA GLY A 72 -10.53 1.09 6.35
C GLY A 72 -10.70 1.28 4.85
N LYS A 73 -10.93 0.21 4.10
CA LYS A 73 -10.95 0.26 2.63
C LYS A 73 -9.70 0.96 2.10
N ALA A 74 -8.56 0.62 2.67
CA ALA A 74 -7.33 1.35 2.47
C ALA A 74 -6.25 0.52 1.80
N MET A 75 -5.47 1.18 0.94
CA MET A 75 -4.24 0.65 0.39
C MET A 75 -3.10 1.06 1.30
N CYS A 76 -2.21 0.12 1.61
CA CYS A 76 -1.12 0.31 2.58
C CYS A 76 0.22 0.03 1.93
N LEU A 77 1.20 0.90 2.17
CA LEU A 77 2.57 0.73 1.71
C LEU A 77 3.45 0.58 2.95
N PHE A 78 4.14 -0.55 3.06
CA PHE A 78 4.96 -0.86 4.24
C PHE A 78 6.45 -0.70 3.90
N PHE A 79 7.09 0.27 4.55
CA PHE A 79 8.51 0.55 4.31
C PHE A 79 9.36 0.50 5.57
N GLY A 80 8.83 -0.08 6.66
CA GLY A 80 9.51 -0.27 7.93
C GLY A 80 8.53 -0.67 9.01
N LYS A 81 8.91 -0.47 10.27
CA LYS A 81 8.11 -0.87 11.40
C LYS A 81 6.92 0.06 11.64
N THR A 82 5.81 -0.52 12.08
CA THR A 82 4.65 0.23 12.56
C THR A 82 4.74 0.36 14.09
N PRO A 83 3.90 1.21 14.72
CA PRO A 83 3.91 1.35 16.20
C PRO A 83 3.60 0.08 16.96
N VAL A 84 2.97 -0.93 16.34
CA VAL A 84 2.66 -2.20 16.99
C VAL A 84 3.61 -3.33 16.63
N SER A 85 4.63 -3.05 15.81
CA SER A 85 5.64 -4.05 15.45
C SER A 85 6.51 -4.42 16.64
N LYS A 86 6.88 -5.71 16.74
CA LYS A 86 7.76 -6.24 17.77
C LYS A 86 9.00 -6.82 17.10
N GLY A 87 10.19 -6.53 17.65
CA GLY A 87 11.45 -7.02 17.07
C GLY A 87 11.61 -6.53 15.64
N ASP A 88 11.95 -7.43 14.73
CA ASP A 88 12.18 -7.11 13.32
C ASP A 88 10.96 -7.29 12.44
N GLU A 89 9.82 -7.66 13.03
CA GLU A 89 8.59 -7.85 12.25
C GLU A 89 7.99 -6.52 11.79
N ILE A 90 7.16 -6.58 10.75
CA ILE A 90 6.31 -5.47 10.33
C ILE A 90 4.86 -5.92 10.51
N ARG A 91 4.17 -5.28 11.47
CA ARG A 91 2.82 -5.67 11.86
C ARG A 91 1.80 -4.58 11.53
N PRO A 92 0.84 -4.84 10.61
CA PRO A 92 -0.27 -3.94 10.38
C PRO A 92 -1.17 -3.82 11.61
N ALA A 93 -2.08 -2.85 11.61
CA ALA A 93 -3.08 -2.68 12.67
C ALA A 93 -3.96 -3.93 12.80
N SER A 94 -4.30 -4.56 11.70
CA SER A 94 -4.93 -5.88 11.62
C SER A 94 -4.56 -6.48 10.26
N ALA A 95 -4.96 -7.74 10.02
CA ALA A 95 -4.54 -8.47 8.83
C ALA A 95 -4.90 -7.74 7.53
N VAL A 96 -3.99 -7.79 6.56
CA VAL A 96 -4.17 -7.16 5.26
C VAL A 96 -4.05 -8.19 4.14
N ASN A 97 -4.76 -7.95 3.04
CA ASN A 97 -4.59 -8.74 1.82
C ASN A 97 -3.34 -8.23 1.11
N ILE A 98 -2.40 -9.11 0.82
CA ILE A 98 -1.18 -8.71 0.10
C ILE A 98 -1.51 -8.61 -1.38
N ILE A 99 -1.37 -7.42 -1.96
CA ILE A 99 -1.79 -7.15 -3.34
C ILE A 99 -0.64 -6.79 -4.27
N GLY A 100 0.56 -6.60 -3.76
CA GLY A 100 1.69 -6.26 -4.62
C GLY A 100 2.92 -5.86 -3.83
N LYS A 101 3.83 -5.18 -4.52
CA LYS A 101 5.10 -4.77 -3.93
C LYS A 101 5.61 -3.48 -4.57
N VAL A 102 6.18 -2.60 -3.77
CA VAL A 102 6.85 -1.39 -4.24
C VAL A 102 8.22 -1.76 -4.79
N GLU A 103 8.56 -1.20 -5.95
CA GLU A 103 9.89 -1.30 -6.53
C GLU A 103 10.63 0.03 -6.33
N GLY A 104 11.95 -0.01 -6.21
CA GLY A 104 12.75 1.19 -6.05
C GLY A 104 13.15 1.45 -4.61
N ASP A 105 13.54 2.68 -4.33
CA ASP A 105 14.10 3.06 -3.02
C ASP A 105 13.00 3.38 -2.01
N LEU A 106 12.73 2.44 -1.13
CA LEU A 106 11.70 2.60 -0.09
C LEU A 106 11.99 3.75 0.87
N LYS A 107 13.25 4.16 1.02
CA LYS A 107 13.61 5.28 1.90
C LYS A 107 12.96 6.59 1.47
N LEU A 108 12.63 6.73 0.19
CA LEU A 108 11.95 7.91 -0.33
C LEU A 108 10.56 8.08 0.29
N LEU A 109 9.92 6.98 0.69
CA LEU A 109 8.58 7.03 1.30
C LEU A 109 8.61 7.71 2.68
N ARG A 110 9.76 7.77 3.34
CA ARG A 110 9.89 8.46 4.64
C ARG A 110 9.71 9.97 4.54
N LYS A 111 9.80 10.52 3.34
CA LYS A 111 9.61 11.96 3.10
C LYS A 111 8.14 12.33 2.94
N VAL A 112 7.27 11.34 2.79
CA VAL A 112 5.84 11.56 2.59
C VAL A 112 5.20 11.91 3.92
N LYS A 113 4.32 12.92 3.92
CA LYS A 113 3.68 13.43 5.14
C LYS A 113 2.16 13.29 5.07
N ASP A 114 1.55 13.24 6.25
CA ASP A 114 0.10 13.26 6.38
C ASP A 114 -0.49 14.41 5.58
N GLY A 115 -1.58 14.15 4.90
CA GLY A 115 -2.31 15.14 4.15
C GLY A 115 -1.84 15.36 2.72
N GLU A 116 -0.70 14.79 2.33
CA GLU A 116 -0.26 14.88 0.96
C GLU A 116 -1.17 14.07 0.04
N GLU A 117 -1.31 14.54 -1.18
CA GLU A 117 -2.08 13.83 -2.19
C GLU A 117 -1.25 12.73 -2.81
N ILE A 118 -1.84 11.55 -2.97
CA ILE A 118 -1.20 10.39 -3.60
C ILE A 118 -2.04 9.93 -4.78
N THR A 119 -1.39 9.68 -5.90
CA THR A 119 -2.03 9.16 -7.10
C THR A 119 -1.44 7.80 -7.45
N ILE A 120 -2.31 6.84 -7.73
CA ILE A 120 -1.91 5.52 -8.22
C ILE A 120 -2.46 5.40 -9.63
N ARG A 121 -1.61 5.06 -10.57
CA ARG A 121 -2.01 4.90 -11.97
C ARG A 121 -1.34 3.71 -12.62
N PRO A 122 -1.91 3.16 -13.68
CA PRO A 122 -1.24 2.10 -14.45
C PRO A 122 -0.05 2.69 -15.21
N VAL A 123 0.91 1.85 -15.49
CA VAL A 123 2.06 2.22 -16.33
C VAL A 123 1.67 2.18 -17.81
#